data_169f5353289a6667131bb987127899db
#
_entry.id   169f5353289a6667131bb987127899db
#
_cell.length_a   1.000
_cell.length_b   1.000
_cell.length_c   1.000
_cell.angle_alpha   90.00
_cell.angle_beta   90.00
_cell.angle_gamma   90.00
#
_symmetry.space_group_name_H-M   'P 1'
#
loop_
_entity.id
_entity.type
_entity.pdbx_description
1 polymer ?
#
loop_
_entity_poly.entity_id
_entity_poly.type
_entity_poly.pdbx_seq_one_letter_code
_entity_poly.pdbx_strand_id
1 'polypeptide(L)'
;MMKNIDKESLQNAYRLFESDDINNIEVGTTKALMELHSYLFNGLFDFAGELRIINISNGGFRFANSLYLKEILLKIEKMPVGNFEEIIAKYVEMNIAHPFLEGNGRTMRIWLV
;
A
#
# COMPACT_ATOMS: atom_id res chain seq x y z
N MET A 1 -9.25 -10.37 -23.64
CA MET A 1 -8.83 -8.96 -23.56
C MET A 1 -8.16 -8.71 -22.21
N MET A 2 -6.98 -8.14 -22.24
CA MET A 2 -6.28 -7.82 -21.00
C MET A 2 -6.92 -6.60 -20.34
N LYS A 3 -7.11 -6.67 -19.01
CA LYS A 3 -7.59 -5.53 -18.24
C LYS A 3 -6.50 -4.46 -18.21
N ASN A 4 -6.89 -3.22 -18.37
CA ASN A 4 -5.99 -2.10 -18.16
C ASN A 4 -5.98 -1.77 -16.65
N ILE A 5 -5.09 -2.42 -15.93
CA ILE A 5 -5.02 -2.32 -14.48
C ILE A 5 -4.75 -0.88 -14.03
N ASP A 6 -3.86 -0.17 -14.73
CA ASP A 6 -3.54 1.21 -14.36
C ASP A 6 -4.76 2.12 -14.49
N LYS A 7 -5.51 1.99 -15.58
CA LYS A 7 -6.70 2.80 -15.81
C LYS A 7 -7.80 2.49 -14.79
N GLU A 8 -8.08 1.21 -14.57
CA GLU A 8 -9.15 0.80 -13.67
C GLU A 8 -8.82 1.12 -12.22
N SER A 9 -7.57 0.92 -11.78
CA SER A 9 -7.18 1.29 -10.43
C SER A 9 -7.20 2.79 -10.21
N LEU A 10 -6.88 3.58 -11.23
CA LEU A 10 -6.99 5.04 -11.16
C LEU A 10 -8.45 5.47 -11.02
N GLN A 11 -9.36 4.85 -11.75
CA GLN A 11 -10.79 5.10 -11.62
C GLN A 11 -11.28 4.75 -10.22
N ASN A 12 -10.78 3.66 -9.64
CA ASN A 12 -11.11 3.26 -8.27
C ASN A 12 -10.59 4.29 -7.27
N ALA A 13 -9.40 4.86 -7.50
CA ALA A 13 -8.87 5.93 -6.65
C ALA A 13 -9.75 7.17 -6.68
N TYR A 14 -10.20 7.59 -7.86
CA TYR A 14 -11.14 8.72 -7.99
C TYR A 14 -12.43 8.42 -7.24
N ARG A 15 -12.97 7.23 -7.37
CA ARG A 15 -14.21 6.83 -6.68
C ARG A 15 -14.04 6.88 -5.17
N LEU A 16 -12.89 6.46 -4.66
CA LEU A 16 -12.58 6.50 -3.24
C LEU A 16 -12.71 7.91 -2.66
N PHE A 17 -12.19 8.90 -3.36
CA PHE A 17 -12.24 10.29 -2.91
C PHE A 17 -13.60 10.94 -3.17
N GLU A 18 -14.21 10.66 -4.31
CA GLU A 18 -15.50 11.28 -4.70
C GLU A 18 -16.66 10.79 -3.84
N SER A 19 -16.64 9.51 -3.42
CA SER A 19 -17.72 8.91 -2.65
C SER A 19 -17.60 9.11 -1.14
N ASP A 20 -16.53 9.76 -0.68
CA ASP A 20 -16.20 9.91 0.75
C ASP A 20 -15.82 8.59 1.44
N ASP A 21 -15.64 7.51 0.70
CA ASP A 21 -15.21 6.23 1.27
C ASP A 21 -13.85 6.35 1.95
N ILE A 22 -13.02 7.29 1.51
CA ILE A 22 -11.72 7.57 2.13
C ILE A 22 -11.85 7.90 3.62
N ASN A 23 -12.96 8.50 4.03
CA ASN A 23 -13.21 8.89 5.43
C ASN A 23 -13.42 7.67 6.34
N ASN A 24 -13.69 6.51 5.77
CA ASN A 24 -13.88 5.26 6.51
C ASN A 24 -12.57 4.50 6.70
N ILE A 25 -11.48 5.02 6.15
CA ILE A 25 -10.17 4.37 6.21
C ILE A 25 -9.29 5.13 7.19
N GLU A 26 -8.76 4.41 8.18
CA GLU A 26 -7.91 4.99 9.21
C GLU A 26 -6.49 5.19 8.67
N VAL A 27 -6.10 6.45 8.50
CA VAL A 27 -4.80 6.81 7.90
C VAL A 27 -3.64 6.32 8.75
N GLY A 28 -2.64 5.74 8.07
CA GLY A 28 -1.37 5.38 8.71
C GLY A 28 -1.32 4.02 9.40
N THR A 29 -2.40 3.26 9.39
CA THR A 29 -2.42 1.92 9.97
C THR A 29 -2.17 0.84 8.92
N THR A 30 -1.69 -0.33 9.35
CA THR A 30 -1.52 -1.49 8.49
C THR A 30 -2.86 -1.95 7.91
N LYS A 31 -3.89 -1.95 8.75
CA LYS A 31 -5.24 -2.30 8.33
C LYS A 31 -5.72 -1.40 7.19
N ALA A 32 -5.51 -0.10 7.33
CA ALA A 32 -5.88 0.88 6.30
C ALA A 32 -5.11 0.63 5.00
N LEU A 33 -3.83 0.29 5.10
CA LEU A 33 -3.01 0.00 3.92
C LEU A 33 -3.60 -1.18 3.13
N MET A 34 -3.99 -2.24 3.82
CA MET A 34 -4.60 -3.41 3.19
C MET A 34 -5.97 -3.09 2.61
N GLU A 35 -6.77 -2.30 3.30
CA GLU A 35 -8.09 -1.86 2.82
C GLU A 35 -7.95 -1.01 1.56
N LEU A 36 -6.98 -0.11 1.52
CA LEU A 36 -6.70 0.71 0.34
C LEU A 36 -6.30 -0.15 -0.86
N HIS A 37 -5.40 -1.10 -0.65
CA HIS A 37 -4.97 -2.00 -1.72
C HIS A 37 -6.17 -2.80 -2.25
N SER A 38 -6.99 -3.31 -1.36
CA SER A 38 -8.20 -4.03 -1.74
C SER A 38 -9.14 -3.14 -2.55
N TYR A 39 -9.37 -1.91 -2.10
CA TYR A 39 -10.27 -0.98 -2.78
C TYR A 39 -9.79 -0.66 -4.21
N LEU A 40 -8.49 -0.40 -4.34
CA LEU A 40 -7.93 -0.02 -5.64
C LEU A 40 -7.89 -1.18 -6.64
N PHE A 41 -7.61 -2.37 -6.17
CA PHE A 41 -7.29 -3.50 -7.04
C PHE A 41 -8.29 -4.65 -6.95
N ASN A 42 -9.40 -4.48 -6.27
CA ASN A 42 -10.45 -5.51 -6.19
C ASN A 42 -10.94 -5.87 -7.60
N GLY A 43 -10.89 -7.16 -7.90
CA GLY A 43 -11.25 -7.65 -9.23
C GLY A 43 -10.15 -7.50 -10.29
N LEU A 44 -9.04 -6.82 -9.96
CA LEU A 44 -7.91 -6.63 -10.87
C LEU A 44 -6.76 -7.58 -10.54
N PHE A 45 -6.54 -7.84 -9.26
CA PHE A 45 -5.58 -8.83 -8.76
C PHE A 45 -6.28 -9.80 -7.84
N ASP A 46 -5.92 -11.08 -7.94
CA ASP A 46 -6.44 -12.10 -7.03
C ASP A 46 -5.98 -11.85 -5.59
N PHE A 47 -4.84 -11.18 -5.43
CA PHE A 47 -4.23 -10.91 -4.12
C PHE A 47 -4.59 -9.52 -3.58
N ALA A 48 -5.61 -8.85 -4.11
CA ALA A 48 -5.99 -7.51 -3.65
C ALA A 48 -6.25 -7.50 -2.14
N GLY A 49 -5.55 -6.62 -1.42
CA GLY A 49 -5.66 -6.50 0.03
C GLY A 49 -4.88 -7.52 0.85
N GLU A 50 -4.10 -8.39 0.19
CA GLU A 50 -3.35 -9.44 0.87
C GLU A 50 -1.85 -9.15 0.85
N LEU A 51 -1.20 -9.35 1.99
CA LEU A 51 0.26 -9.24 2.08
C LEU A 51 0.90 -10.39 1.31
N ARG A 52 2.01 -10.09 0.64
CA ARG A 52 2.75 -11.13 -0.09
C ARG A 52 3.35 -12.16 0.86
N ILE A 53 3.49 -13.38 0.36
CA ILE A 53 4.10 -14.49 1.10
C ILE A 53 5.40 -14.95 0.45
N ILE A 54 5.85 -14.26 -0.59
CA ILE A 54 7.12 -14.56 -1.27
C ILE A 54 8.03 -13.34 -1.23
N ASN A 55 9.33 -13.57 -1.35
CA ASN A 55 10.32 -12.52 -1.46
C ASN A 55 10.34 -11.96 -2.87
N ILE A 56 10.48 -10.66 -2.98
CA ILE A 56 10.53 -9.96 -4.28
C ILE A 56 11.72 -9.01 -4.32
N SER A 57 12.16 -8.70 -5.53
CA SER A 57 13.22 -7.74 -5.76
C SER A 57 12.97 -7.00 -7.06
N ASN A 58 13.64 -5.86 -7.22
CA ASN A 58 13.54 -5.06 -8.44
C ASN A 58 14.87 -4.37 -8.69
N GLY A 59 15.42 -4.57 -9.89
CA GLY A 59 16.68 -3.95 -10.29
C GLY A 59 17.84 -4.24 -9.36
N GLY A 60 17.90 -5.45 -8.79
CA GLY A 60 18.94 -5.85 -7.85
C GLY A 60 18.66 -5.45 -6.40
N PHE A 61 17.65 -4.65 -6.15
CA PHE A 61 17.23 -4.30 -4.79
C PHE A 61 16.25 -5.34 -4.25
N ARG A 62 16.60 -5.92 -3.09
CA ARG A 62 15.72 -6.89 -2.42
C ARG A 62 14.89 -6.16 -1.38
N PHE A 63 13.56 -6.28 -1.49
CA PHE A 63 12.64 -5.74 -0.50
C PHE A 63 12.62 -6.60 0.76
N ALA A 64 11.89 -6.17 1.79
CA ALA A 64 11.84 -6.87 3.06
C ALA A 64 11.46 -8.34 2.90
N ASN A 65 12.04 -9.19 3.74
CA ASN A 65 11.74 -10.62 3.75
C ASN A 65 10.28 -10.83 4.16
N SER A 66 9.55 -11.60 3.36
CA SER A 66 8.11 -11.83 3.58
C SER A 66 7.79 -12.46 4.94
N LEU A 67 8.72 -13.22 5.51
CA LEU A 67 8.54 -13.83 6.82
C LEU A 67 8.37 -12.80 7.94
N TYR A 68 8.94 -11.61 7.77
CA TYR A 68 8.95 -10.57 8.80
C TYR A 68 8.04 -9.39 8.46
N LEU A 69 7.27 -9.47 7.37
CA LEU A 69 6.45 -8.35 6.91
C LEU A 69 5.47 -7.83 7.97
N LYS A 70 4.77 -8.72 8.65
CA LYS A 70 3.80 -8.30 9.67
C LYS A 70 4.45 -7.51 10.80
N GLU A 71 5.60 -7.97 11.28
CA GLU A 71 6.35 -7.28 12.34
C GLU A 71 6.88 -5.93 11.86
N ILE A 72 7.41 -5.89 10.64
CA ILE A 72 7.93 -4.67 10.03
C ILE A 72 6.81 -3.65 9.86
N LEU A 73 5.65 -4.07 9.37
CA LEU A 73 4.52 -3.19 9.17
C LEU A 73 4.00 -2.60 10.48
N LEU A 74 3.98 -3.39 11.54
CA LEU A 74 3.59 -2.89 12.87
C LEU A 74 4.55 -1.82 13.37
N LYS A 75 5.85 -1.98 13.11
CA LYS A 75 6.85 -0.97 13.47
C LYS A 75 6.66 0.30 12.65
N ILE A 76 6.42 0.16 11.35
CA ILE A 76 6.19 1.30 10.46
C ILE A 76 4.92 2.05 10.88
N GLU A 77 3.86 1.32 11.22
CA GLU A 77 2.61 1.91 11.68
C GLU A 77 2.81 2.88 12.84
N LYS A 78 3.73 2.55 13.74
CA LYS A 78 4.03 3.35 14.93
C LYS A 78 4.94 4.54 14.65
N MET A 79 5.52 4.63 13.47
CA MET A 79 6.37 5.77 13.12
C MET A 79 5.56 7.05 13.09
N PRO A 80 6.13 8.15 13.61
CA PRO A 80 5.39 9.42 13.70
C PRO A 80 5.19 10.09 12.34
N VAL A 81 4.18 10.95 12.26
CA VAL A 81 3.84 11.75 11.07
C VAL A 81 3.63 13.21 11.43
N GLY A 82 4.34 13.69 12.45
CA GLY A 82 4.14 15.04 12.99
C GLY A 82 4.74 16.17 12.15
N ASN A 83 5.63 15.84 11.21
CA ASN A 83 6.23 16.82 10.31
C ASN A 83 6.57 16.14 8.98
N PHE A 84 6.99 16.95 8.01
CA PHE A 84 7.28 16.48 6.67
C PHE A 84 8.38 15.41 6.65
N GLU A 85 9.45 15.62 7.42
CA GLU A 85 10.56 14.68 7.46
C GLU A 85 10.14 13.32 8.01
N GLU A 86 9.30 13.30 9.02
CA GLU A 86 8.75 12.07 9.59
C GLU A 86 7.85 11.34 8.60
N ILE A 87 7.03 12.08 7.86
CA ILE A 87 6.17 11.50 6.83
C ILE A 87 7.00 10.84 5.74
N ILE A 88 8.05 11.53 5.28
CA ILE A 88 8.96 10.99 4.26
C ILE A 88 9.68 9.74 4.77
N ALA A 89 10.16 9.77 6.02
CA ALA A 89 10.82 8.61 6.63
C ALA A 89 9.89 7.39 6.66
N LYS A 90 8.65 7.60 7.04
CA LYS A 90 7.65 6.52 7.08
C LYS A 90 7.36 5.99 5.68
N TYR A 91 7.25 6.86 4.70
CA TYR A 91 7.06 6.49 3.30
C TYR A 91 8.22 5.63 2.79
N VAL A 92 9.46 6.05 3.07
CA VAL A 92 10.66 5.33 2.65
C VAL A 92 10.69 3.93 3.25
N GLU A 93 10.41 3.80 4.54
CA GLU A 93 10.37 2.49 5.20
C GLU A 93 9.29 1.59 4.61
N MET A 94 8.12 2.13 4.31
CA MET A 94 7.07 1.36 3.67
C MET A 94 7.46 0.94 2.25
N ASN A 95 8.18 1.79 1.53
CA ASN A 95 8.67 1.46 0.20
C ASN A 95 9.70 0.32 0.24
N ILE A 96 10.54 0.30 1.26
CA ILE A 96 11.49 -0.79 1.49
C ILE A 96 10.76 -2.09 1.86
N ALA A 97 9.72 -1.98 2.67
CA ALA A 97 8.90 -3.14 3.05
C ALA A 97 8.20 -3.76 1.84
N HIS A 98 7.62 -2.93 0.98
CA HIS A 98 6.98 -3.35 -0.26
C HIS A 98 6.02 -4.52 -0.03
N PRO A 99 4.94 -4.31 0.73
CA PRO A 99 4.18 -5.42 1.32
C PRO A 99 3.31 -6.24 0.36
N PHE A 100 3.04 -5.72 -0.84
CA PHE A 100 2.19 -6.40 -1.80
C PHE A 100 3.00 -6.89 -3.00
N LEU A 101 2.47 -7.88 -3.71
CA LEU A 101 3.14 -8.36 -4.92
C LEU A 101 3.22 -7.26 -5.98
N GLU A 102 2.14 -6.51 -6.15
CA GLU A 102 2.07 -5.36 -7.05
C GLU A 102 1.14 -4.30 -6.48
N GLY A 103 1.20 -3.09 -7.02
CA GLY A 103 0.33 -2.00 -6.60
C GLY A 103 0.79 -1.25 -5.36
N ASN A 104 2.02 -1.48 -4.92
CA ASN A 104 2.57 -0.85 -3.71
C ASN A 104 2.63 0.67 -3.83
N GLY A 105 3.19 1.18 -4.93
CA GLY A 105 3.39 2.62 -5.08
C GLY A 105 2.10 3.42 -5.01
N ARG A 106 1.09 3.01 -5.76
CA ARG A 106 -0.20 3.71 -5.79
C ARG A 106 -0.89 3.67 -4.43
N THR A 107 -0.88 2.51 -3.78
CA THR A 107 -1.48 2.34 -2.46
C THR A 107 -0.78 3.20 -1.41
N MET A 108 0.55 3.20 -1.40
CA MET A 108 1.33 3.96 -0.42
C MET A 108 1.15 5.46 -0.56
N ARG A 109 1.02 5.97 -1.79
CA ARG A 109 0.83 7.40 -2.01
C ARG A 109 -0.50 7.89 -1.42
N ILE A 110 -1.52 7.05 -1.44
CA ILE A 110 -2.82 7.38 -0.83
C ILE A 110 -2.78 7.19 0.68
N TRP A 111 -2.08 6.17 1.15
CA TRP A 111 -2.03 5.80 2.56
C TRP A 111 -1.56 6.93 3.49
N LEU A 112 -0.67 7.78 3.00
CA LEU A 112 -0.11 8.89 3.79
C LEU A 112 -0.73 10.26 3.48
N VAL A 113 -1.77 10.28 2.69
CA VAL A 113 -2.47 11.55 2.39
C VAL A 113 -3.28 12.04 3.58
#